data_d78ba967b6893c59f55a012ea2126bdd
#
_entry.id   d78ba967b6893c59f55a012ea2126bdd
#
_cell.length_a   1.000
_cell.length_b   1.000
_cell.length_c   1.000
_cell.angle_alpha   90.00
_cell.angle_beta   90.00
_cell.angle_gamma   90.00
#
_symmetry.space_group_name_H-M   'P 1'
#
loop_
_entity.id
_entity.type
_entity.pdbx_description
1 polymer ?
#
loop_
_entity_poly.entity_id
_entity_poly.type
_entity_poly.pdbx_seq_one_letter_code
_entity_poly.pdbx_strand_id
1 'polypeptide(L)'
;MSEADRYTRKDVEGLGREQVFRGFFSMLKLTLRHKLFSGEWSEPIVRELFERGSCVGVLLYDPQHELLALAEQFRVGALADENSPWLYEVVAGMVEPGEELEEVARRESFEEAGLTPDRLLPICDYWVSPGGTNERMYLFCALLDLSKAGGIYGLDHEAEDIKLHIMPRAEAFARLDEGQCNNAATTISLMWLRMNHPHFV
;
A
#
# COMPACT_ATOMS: atom_id res chain seq x y z
N MET A 1 7.35 4.11 29.39
CA MET A 1 7.08 5.50 28.99
C MET A 1 5.60 5.71 29.11
N SER A 2 5.18 6.68 29.92
CA SER A 2 3.76 7.06 29.98
C SER A 2 3.36 7.79 28.69
N GLU A 3 2.07 7.82 28.35
CA GLU A 3 1.56 8.54 27.18
C GLU A 3 1.93 10.05 27.19
N ALA A 4 2.28 10.59 28.37
CA ALA A 4 2.71 11.98 28.59
C ALA A 4 4.15 12.29 28.08
N ASP A 5 4.96 11.25 27.78
CA ASP A 5 6.37 11.42 27.38
C ASP A 5 6.60 11.31 25.87
N ARG A 6 5.53 11.21 25.06
CA ARG A 6 5.64 11.07 23.61
C ARG A 6 5.59 12.45 22.93
N TYR A 7 6.62 12.77 22.15
CA TYR A 7 6.61 13.95 21.29
C TYR A 7 5.46 13.90 20.27
N THR A 8 4.94 15.08 19.96
CA THR A 8 3.78 15.27 19.10
C THR A 8 4.11 16.23 17.94
N ARG A 9 3.16 16.51 17.07
CA ARG A 9 3.32 17.51 16.00
C ARG A 9 3.68 18.92 16.55
N LYS A 10 3.36 19.23 17.81
CA LYS A 10 3.69 20.51 18.46
C LYS A 10 5.19 20.66 18.76
N ASP A 11 5.91 19.54 18.77
CA ASP A 11 7.36 19.48 19.01
C ASP A 11 8.17 19.57 17.71
N VAL A 12 7.51 19.97 16.60
CA VAL A 12 8.12 20.21 15.29
C VAL A 12 7.69 21.57 14.78
N GLU A 13 8.66 22.38 14.35
CA GLU A 13 8.47 23.70 13.76
C GLU A 13 8.95 23.69 12.30
N GLY A 14 8.07 24.03 11.36
CA GLY A 14 8.41 24.25 9.96
C GLY A 14 8.98 25.65 9.76
N LEU A 15 10.17 25.75 9.19
CA LEU A 15 10.86 27.00 8.90
C LEU A 15 10.82 27.36 7.41
N GLY A 16 10.66 26.37 6.53
CA GLY A 16 10.55 26.59 5.09
C GLY A 16 10.06 25.38 4.33
N ARG A 17 9.40 25.60 3.20
CA ARG A 17 8.94 24.59 2.25
C ARG A 17 9.18 25.11 0.84
N GLU A 18 9.93 24.34 0.06
CA GLU A 18 10.24 24.61 -1.34
C GLU A 18 9.89 23.38 -2.17
N GLN A 19 9.18 23.56 -3.28
CA GLN A 19 8.94 22.48 -4.24
C GLN A 19 10.10 22.47 -5.25
N VAL A 20 10.97 21.47 -5.18
CA VAL A 20 12.18 21.39 -6.01
C VAL A 20 11.97 20.61 -7.30
N PHE A 21 10.92 19.77 -7.36
CA PHE A 21 10.50 19.08 -8.57
C PHE A 21 8.97 18.98 -8.61
N ARG A 22 8.41 19.06 -9.82
CA ARG A 22 6.99 18.82 -10.10
C ARG A 22 6.84 18.06 -11.40
N GLY A 23 6.39 16.81 -11.29
CA GLY A 23 5.98 15.95 -12.39
C GLY A 23 4.61 15.35 -12.08
N PHE A 24 4.41 14.08 -12.33
CA PHE A 24 3.26 13.32 -11.81
C PHE A 24 3.23 13.38 -10.27
N PHE A 25 4.38 13.15 -9.65
CA PHE A 25 4.61 13.38 -8.23
C PHE A 25 5.40 14.68 -7.99
N SER A 26 5.51 15.06 -6.72
CA SER A 26 6.29 16.21 -6.29
C SER A 26 7.43 15.82 -5.37
N MET A 27 8.54 16.59 -5.45
CA MET A 27 9.61 16.53 -4.48
C MET A 27 9.69 17.88 -3.75
N LEU A 28 9.65 17.81 -2.43
CA LEU A 28 9.72 18.98 -1.54
C LEU A 28 11.04 19.01 -0.80
N LYS A 29 11.58 20.20 -0.61
CA LYS A 29 12.66 20.49 0.34
C LYS A 29 12.08 21.22 1.54
N LEU A 30 12.18 20.60 2.70
CA LEU A 30 11.62 21.10 3.96
C LEU A 30 12.77 21.54 4.87
N THR A 31 12.68 22.77 5.38
CA THR A 31 13.53 23.24 6.47
C THR A 31 12.69 23.23 7.74
N LEU A 32 13.15 22.54 8.77
CA LEU A 32 12.41 22.38 10.02
C LEU A 32 13.36 22.19 11.20
N ARG A 33 12.83 22.31 12.42
CA ARG A 33 13.48 21.86 13.65
C ARG A 33 12.51 21.07 14.51
N HIS A 34 13.02 20.24 15.37
CA HIS A 34 12.20 19.43 16.27
C HIS A 34 12.83 19.33 17.66
N LYS A 35 12.06 18.91 18.65
CA LYS A 35 12.56 18.62 19.97
C LYS A 35 13.47 17.39 19.94
N LEU A 36 14.62 17.50 20.59
CA LEU A 36 15.54 16.41 20.86
C LEU A 36 15.10 15.66 22.12
N PHE A 37 15.52 14.41 22.27
CA PHE A 37 15.24 13.63 23.48
C PHE A 37 15.90 14.21 24.75
N SER A 38 16.82 15.18 24.62
CA SER A 38 17.31 16.01 25.72
C SER A 38 16.29 17.06 26.21
N GLY A 39 15.20 17.28 25.46
CA GLY A 39 14.22 18.33 25.71
C GLY A 39 14.51 19.66 25.01
N GLU A 40 15.68 19.83 24.44
CA GLU A 40 16.06 21.03 23.70
C GLU A 40 15.54 21.00 22.25
N TRP A 41 15.56 22.14 21.57
CA TRP A 41 15.30 22.19 20.12
C TRP A 41 16.56 21.80 19.35
N SER A 42 16.38 21.07 18.24
CA SER A 42 17.46 20.84 17.29
C SER A 42 17.84 22.15 16.58
N GLU A 43 19.05 22.20 16.04
CA GLU A 43 19.37 23.15 14.98
C GLU A 43 18.44 22.92 13.77
N PRO A 44 18.25 23.93 12.91
CA PRO A 44 17.50 23.74 11.67
C PRO A 44 18.09 22.62 10.83
N ILE A 45 17.24 21.70 10.40
CA ILE A 45 17.61 20.59 9.51
C ILE A 45 16.87 20.71 8.20
N VAL A 46 17.49 20.23 7.11
CA VAL A 46 16.89 20.14 5.80
C VAL A 46 16.58 18.69 5.48
N ARG A 47 15.40 18.42 4.93
CA ARG A 47 14.95 17.11 4.47
C ARG A 47 14.29 17.22 3.10
N GLU A 48 14.52 16.22 2.27
CA GLU A 48 13.78 16.05 1.03
C GLU A 48 12.62 15.09 1.27
N LEU A 49 11.46 15.42 0.71
CA LEU A 49 10.24 14.65 0.86
C LEU A 49 9.65 14.35 -0.52
N PHE A 50 9.54 13.07 -0.85
CA PHE A 50 8.77 12.59 -1.98
C PHE A 50 7.28 12.59 -1.60
N GLU A 51 6.53 13.51 -2.20
CA GLU A 51 5.11 13.72 -1.89
C GLU A 51 4.26 12.84 -2.80
N ARG A 52 3.71 11.77 -2.24
CA ARG A 52 2.91 10.76 -2.94
C ARG A 52 1.44 10.71 -2.50
N GLY A 53 1.17 11.07 -1.27
CA GLY A 53 -0.16 10.94 -0.69
C GLY A 53 -0.45 9.53 -0.15
N SER A 54 -1.74 9.24 0.06
CA SER A 54 -2.20 7.97 0.59
C SER A 54 -2.61 7.00 -0.51
N CYS A 55 -2.49 5.70 -0.22
CA CYS A 55 -2.95 4.62 -1.09
C CYS A 55 -3.79 3.61 -0.30
N VAL A 56 -4.69 2.92 -1.00
CA VAL A 56 -5.41 1.76 -0.48
C VAL A 56 -4.89 0.52 -1.17
N GLY A 57 -4.74 -0.57 -0.40
CA GLY A 57 -4.46 -1.90 -0.93
C GLY A 57 -5.54 -2.89 -0.50
N VAL A 58 -5.94 -3.81 -1.39
CA VAL A 58 -7.04 -4.75 -1.16
C VAL A 58 -6.62 -6.17 -1.48
N LEU A 59 -6.51 -7.01 -0.47
CA LEU A 59 -6.38 -8.45 -0.65
C LEU A 59 -7.75 -9.05 -0.98
N LEU A 60 -7.92 -9.61 -2.17
CA LEU A 60 -9.14 -10.29 -2.59
C LEU A 60 -9.09 -11.76 -2.16
N TYR A 61 -10.01 -12.20 -1.29
CA TYR A 61 -10.02 -13.55 -0.72
C TYR A 61 -11.41 -14.19 -0.78
N ASP A 62 -11.46 -15.41 -1.27
CA ASP A 62 -12.64 -16.29 -1.26
C ASP A 62 -12.48 -17.35 -0.17
N PRO A 63 -13.14 -17.19 0.98
CA PRO A 63 -13.04 -18.17 2.07
C PRO A 63 -13.75 -19.50 1.77
N GLN A 64 -14.75 -19.49 0.87
CA GLN A 64 -15.52 -20.69 0.54
C GLN A 64 -14.71 -21.66 -0.31
N HIS A 65 -13.95 -21.15 -1.28
CA HIS A 65 -13.13 -21.95 -2.20
C HIS A 65 -11.65 -21.93 -1.82
N GLU A 66 -11.27 -21.24 -0.75
CA GLU A 66 -9.88 -21.03 -0.32
C GLU A 66 -8.98 -20.44 -1.42
N LEU A 67 -9.55 -19.54 -2.24
CA LEU A 67 -8.85 -18.85 -3.31
C LEU A 67 -8.49 -17.42 -2.92
N LEU A 68 -7.42 -16.92 -3.51
CA LEU A 68 -7.12 -15.48 -3.48
C LEU A 68 -6.67 -14.99 -4.86
N ALA A 69 -6.76 -13.68 -5.05
CA ALA A 69 -6.31 -13.04 -6.25
C ALA A 69 -5.11 -12.13 -5.96
N LEU A 70 -4.09 -12.21 -6.82
CA LEU A 70 -2.98 -11.27 -6.87
C LEU A 70 -2.88 -10.68 -8.28
N ALA A 71 -2.66 -9.39 -8.36
CA ALA A 71 -2.35 -8.68 -9.60
C ALA A 71 -0.86 -8.86 -9.93
N GLU A 72 -0.53 -9.14 -11.19
CA GLU A 72 0.84 -9.08 -11.68
C GLU A 72 0.95 -7.91 -12.64
N GLN A 73 1.84 -6.96 -12.35
CA GLN A 73 2.05 -5.79 -13.19
C GLN A 73 3.49 -5.29 -13.12
N PHE A 74 3.88 -4.55 -14.17
CA PHE A 74 5.19 -3.91 -14.26
C PHE A 74 5.32 -2.76 -13.26
N ARG A 75 6.43 -2.73 -12.52
CA ARG A 75 6.76 -1.66 -11.58
C ARG A 75 8.14 -1.07 -11.86
N VAL A 76 8.16 0.18 -12.29
CA VAL A 76 9.41 0.91 -12.59
C VAL A 76 10.37 0.94 -11.40
N GLY A 77 9.88 0.93 -10.17
CA GLY A 77 10.69 0.87 -8.96
C GLY A 77 11.47 -0.44 -8.78
N ALA A 78 11.04 -1.49 -9.47
CA ALA A 78 11.67 -2.81 -9.43
C ALA A 78 12.62 -3.09 -10.62
N LEU A 79 12.94 -2.08 -11.46
CA LEU A 79 13.80 -2.25 -12.64
C LEU A 79 15.20 -2.83 -12.33
N ALA A 80 15.67 -2.64 -11.10
CA ALA A 80 16.98 -3.17 -10.68
C ALA A 80 16.89 -4.61 -10.13
N ASP A 81 15.71 -5.20 -10.03
CA ASP A 81 15.55 -6.60 -9.62
C ASP A 81 15.99 -7.52 -10.78
N GLU A 82 16.97 -8.38 -10.50
CA GLU A 82 17.49 -9.31 -11.50
C GLU A 82 16.49 -10.40 -11.90
N ASN A 83 15.47 -10.66 -11.08
CA ASN A 83 14.44 -11.67 -11.35
C ASN A 83 13.37 -11.12 -12.27
N SER A 84 12.64 -10.07 -11.83
CA SER A 84 11.56 -9.50 -12.62
C SER A 84 11.10 -8.13 -12.07
N PRO A 85 10.87 -7.13 -12.93
CA PRO A 85 10.15 -5.93 -12.56
C PRO A 85 8.62 -6.09 -12.58
N TRP A 86 8.07 -7.27 -12.96
CA TRP A 86 6.66 -7.61 -12.77
C TRP A 86 6.47 -8.22 -11.41
N LEU A 87 5.67 -7.58 -10.58
CA LEU A 87 5.48 -7.97 -9.18
C LEU A 87 4.09 -8.56 -8.96
N TYR A 88 4.00 -9.55 -8.06
CA TYR A 88 2.72 -9.99 -7.50
C TYR A 88 2.30 -9.03 -6.40
N GLU A 89 1.13 -8.41 -6.57
CA GLU A 89 0.64 -7.37 -5.69
C GLU A 89 -0.82 -7.62 -5.28
N VAL A 90 -1.22 -7.08 -4.13
CA VAL A 90 -2.64 -6.84 -3.87
C VAL A 90 -3.12 -5.72 -4.79
N VAL A 91 -4.41 -5.71 -5.14
CA VAL A 91 -5.04 -4.57 -5.83
C VAL A 91 -4.73 -3.29 -5.05
N ALA A 92 -4.33 -2.21 -5.72
CA ALA A 92 -3.97 -0.99 -5.00
C ALA A 92 -4.05 0.27 -5.87
N GLY A 93 -4.58 1.35 -5.30
CA GLY A 93 -4.60 2.65 -5.95
C GLY A 93 -4.51 3.83 -5.02
N MET A 94 -4.39 5.01 -5.61
CA MET A 94 -4.24 6.27 -4.89
C MET A 94 -5.58 6.78 -4.37
N VAL A 95 -5.55 7.38 -3.18
CA VAL A 95 -6.68 8.09 -2.59
C VAL A 95 -6.68 9.52 -3.11
N GLU A 96 -7.73 9.89 -3.83
CA GLU A 96 -7.92 11.27 -4.26
C GLU A 96 -8.48 12.15 -3.13
N PRO A 97 -8.28 13.47 -3.21
CA PRO A 97 -8.80 14.37 -2.18
C PRO A 97 -10.32 14.27 -2.03
N GLY A 98 -10.77 13.87 -0.84
CA GLY A 98 -12.19 13.77 -0.50
C GLY A 98 -12.81 12.39 -0.71
N GLU A 99 -12.05 11.40 -1.20
CA GLU A 99 -12.52 10.02 -1.27
C GLU A 99 -12.46 9.33 0.10
N GLU A 100 -13.47 8.49 0.36
CA GLU A 100 -13.45 7.58 1.50
C GLU A 100 -12.66 6.30 1.17
N LEU A 101 -11.86 5.81 2.11
CA LEU A 101 -10.94 4.68 1.88
C LEU A 101 -11.63 3.41 1.37
N GLU A 102 -12.83 3.11 1.88
CA GLU A 102 -13.59 1.95 1.40
C GLU A 102 -14.16 2.12 -0.01
N GLU A 103 -14.46 3.35 -0.44
CA GLU A 103 -14.89 3.65 -1.80
C GLU A 103 -13.72 3.47 -2.77
N VAL A 104 -12.52 3.94 -2.41
CA VAL A 104 -11.29 3.68 -3.17
C VAL A 104 -11.05 2.16 -3.26
N ALA A 105 -11.16 1.42 -2.16
CA ALA A 105 -10.99 -0.04 -2.17
C ALA A 105 -11.94 -0.73 -3.17
N ARG A 106 -13.20 -0.28 -3.27
CA ARG A 106 -14.18 -0.84 -4.23
C ARG A 106 -13.88 -0.43 -5.67
N ARG A 107 -13.52 0.84 -5.89
CA ARG A 107 -13.16 1.37 -7.20
C ARG A 107 -11.96 0.62 -7.78
N GLU A 108 -10.87 0.53 -7.04
CA GLU A 108 -9.65 -0.14 -7.48
C GLU A 108 -9.87 -1.65 -7.70
N SER A 109 -10.67 -2.31 -6.83
CA SER A 109 -11.03 -3.72 -7.02
C SER A 109 -11.81 -3.94 -8.32
N PHE A 110 -12.61 -2.96 -8.75
CA PHE A 110 -13.33 -3.03 -10.02
C PHE A 110 -12.39 -2.75 -11.20
N GLU A 111 -11.54 -1.75 -11.13
CA GLU A 111 -10.64 -1.34 -12.21
C GLU A 111 -9.56 -2.39 -12.49
N GLU A 112 -8.93 -2.95 -11.45
CA GLU A 112 -7.82 -3.89 -11.57
C GLU A 112 -8.24 -5.38 -11.56
N ALA A 113 -9.46 -5.70 -11.14
CA ALA A 113 -9.91 -7.10 -11.03
C ALA A 113 -11.32 -7.38 -11.57
N GLY A 114 -12.07 -6.36 -12.01
CA GLY A 114 -13.45 -6.50 -12.44
C GLY A 114 -14.43 -6.90 -11.34
N LEU A 115 -14.07 -6.72 -10.07
CA LEU A 115 -14.80 -7.21 -8.89
C LEU A 115 -15.18 -6.05 -7.97
N THR A 116 -16.41 -6.09 -7.46
CA THR A 116 -16.88 -5.09 -6.47
C THR A 116 -17.16 -5.78 -5.15
N PRO A 117 -16.31 -5.65 -4.13
CA PRO A 117 -16.52 -6.30 -2.86
C PRO A 117 -17.61 -5.62 -2.02
N ASP A 118 -18.53 -6.42 -1.50
CA ASP A 118 -19.54 -5.94 -0.53
C ASP A 118 -18.96 -5.77 0.87
N ARG A 119 -18.05 -6.68 1.26
CA ARG A 119 -17.48 -6.73 2.60
C ARG A 119 -15.98 -6.49 2.57
N LEU A 120 -15.56 -5.44 3.26
CA LEU A 120 -14.17 -5.07 3.48
C LEU A 120 -13.83 -5.22 4.96
N LEU A 121 -12.71 -5.84 5.26
CA LEU A 121 -12.16 -5.99 6.60
C LEU A 121 -10.85 -5.21 6.67
N PRO A 122 -10.70 -4.27 7.62
CA PRO A 122 -9.43 -3.56 7.76
C PRO A 122 -8.33 -4.53 8.22
N ILE A 123 -7.17 -4.46 7.58
CA ILE A 123 -5.96 -5.20 7.97
C ILE A 123 -5.13 -4.32 8.91
N CYS A 124 -4.57 -3.26 8.37
CA CYS A 124 -3.79 -2.25 9.08
C CYS A 124 -3.57 -1.04 8.18
N ASP A 125 -2.98 0.01 8.74
CA ASP A 125 -2.38 1.09 7.97
C ASP A 125 -0.93 1.30 8.42
N TYR A 126 -0.08 1.77 7.50
CA TYR A 126 1.33 1.99 7.79
C TYR A 126 1.95 3.07 6.88
N TRP A 127 3.03 3.66 7.36
CA TRP A 127 3.88 4.53 6.56
C TRP A 127 4.85 3.68 5.73
N VAL A 128 4.86 3.88 4.42
CA VAL A 128 5.66 3.05 3.50
C VAL A 128 7.16 3.26 3.71
N SER A 129 7.61 4.52 3.73
CA SER A 129 9.01 4.88 4.01
C SER A 129 9.11 6.29 4.60
N PRO A 130 8.75 6.49 5.89
CA PRO A 130 8.54 7.82 6.48
C PRO A 130 9.82 8.65 6.63
N GLY A 131 10.98 8.09 6.32
CA GLY A 131 12.23 8.84 6.23
C GLY A 131 12.35 9.72 4.99
N GLY A 132 11.58 9.44 3.93
CA GLY A 132 11.70 10.15 2.65
C GLY A 132 10.41 10.35 1.88
N THR A 133 9.30 9.72 2.26
CA THR A 133 7.99 9.90 1.62
C THR A 133 6.88 10.08 2.64
N ASN A 134 5.80 10.75 2.24
CA ASN A 134 4.56 10.87 3.02
C ASN A 134 3.53 9.80 2.63
N GLU A 135 3.92 8.77 1.92
CA GLU A 135 3.02 7.70 1.50
C GLU A 135 2.52 6.90 2.71
N ARG A 136 1.19 6.83 2.85
CA ARG A 136 0.51 6.00 3.84
C ARG A 136 -0.36 4.99 3.13
N MET A 137 -0.17 3.72 3.42
CA MET A 137 -0.94 2.61 2.86
C MET A 137 -2.00 2.15 3.85
N TYR A 138 -3.24 2.02 3.36
CA TYR A 138 -4.38 1.45 4.11
C TYR A 138 -4.75 0.11 3.49
N LEU A 139 -4.62 -0.98 4.25
CA LEU A 139 -4.86 -2.32 3.75
C LEU A 139 -6.20 -2.87 4.21
N PHE A 140 -6.93 -3.46 3.26
CA PHE A 140 -8.17 -4.18 3.47
C PHE A 140 -8.08 -5.62 2.95
N CYS A 141 -8.89 -6.50 3.53
CA CYS A 141 -9.21 -7.80 2.96
C CYS A 141 -10.67 -7.76 2.49
N ALA A 142 -10.90 -8.02 1.21
CA ALA A 142 -12.21 -8.15 0.62
C ALA A 142 -12.63 -9.62 0.59
N LEU A 143 -13.80 -9.93 1.15
CA LEU A 143 -14.38 -11.28 1.11
C LEU A 143 -15.41 -11.35 -0.04
N LEU A 144 -15.13 -12.20 -1.04
CA LEU A 144 -15.96 -12.32 -2.24
C LEU A 144 -15.76 -13.69 -2.93
N ASP A 145 -16.63 -14.02 -3.88
CA ASP A 145 -16.50 -15.23 -4.71
C ASP A 145 -15.51 -15.00 -5.85
N LEU A 146 -14.44 -15.79 -5.89
CA LEU A 146 -13.41 -15.75 -6.93
C LEU A 146 -13.51 -16.89 -7.95
N SER A 147 -14.52 -17.76 -7.87
CA SER A 147 -14.64 -18.96 -8.70
C SER A 147 -14.70 -18.70 -10.21
N LYS A 148 -15.04 -17.47 -10.62
CA LYS A 148 -15.13 -17.05 -12.02
C LYS A 148 -14.24 -15.84 -12.34
N ALA A 149 -13.39 -15.43 -11.40
CA ALA A 149 -12.50 -14.30 -11.56
C ALA A 149 -11.24 -14.67 -12.35
N GLY A 150 -10.51 -13.68 -12.79
CA GLY A 150 -9.25 -13.80 -13.55
C GLY A 150 -9.35 -13.06 -14.89
N GLY A 151 -8.22 -12.77 -15.48
CA GLY A 151 -8.16 -12.05 -16.75
C GLY A 151 -7.08 -11.00 -16.78
N ILE A 152 -7.18 -10.10 -17.77
CA ILE A 152 -6.31 -8.93 -17.94
C ILE A 152 -7.19 -7.70 -17.75
N TYR A 153 -6.70 -6.77 -16.94
CA TYR A 153 -7.38 -5.56 -16.50
C TYR A 153 -6.43 -4.36 -16.57
N GLY A 154 -6.87 -3.24 -16.07
CA GLY A 154 -6.17 -1.97 -16.05
C GLY A 154 -6.81 -0.95 -16.98
N LEU A 155 -6.41 0.29 -16.84
CA LEU A 155 -6.96 1.42 -17.60
C LEU A 155 -6.01 1.81 -18.73
N ASP A 156 -6.47 1.70 -19.99
CA ASP A 156 -5.67 2.04 -21.18
C ASP A 156 -5.07 3.46 -21.11
N HIS A 157 -5.82 4.42 -20.58
CA HIS A 157 -5.37 5.81 -20.47
C HIS A 157 -4.31 6.04 -19.38
N GLU A 158 -4.12 5.07 -18.47
CA GLU A 158 -3.06 5.03 -17.46
C GLU A 158 -1.88 4.14 -17.88
N ALA A 159 -1.98 3.53 -19.07
CA ALA A 159 -1.04 2.55 -19.61
C ALA A 159 -0.83 1.36 -18.65
N GLU A 160 -1.90 0.92 -18.00
CA GLU A 160 -1.91 -0.23 -17.13
C GLU A 160 -2.18 -1.52 -17.90
N ASP A 161 -1.36 -2.54 -17.62
CA ASP A 161 -1.50 -3.91 -18.11
C ASP A 161 -1.35 -4.86 -16.91
N ILE A 162 -2.49 -5.26 -16.35
CA ILE A 162 -2.59 -5.99 -15.08
C ILE A 162 -3.16 -7.37 -15.33
N LYS A 163 -2.41 -8.41 -14.99
CA LYS A 163 -2.88 -9.78 -15.05
C LYS A 163 -3.30 -10.25 -13.66
N LEU A 164 -4.59 -10.59 -13.53
CA LEU A 164 -5.14 -11.13 -12.28
C LEU A 164 -4.94 -12.64 -12.22
N HIS A 165 -4.17 -13.10 -11.25
CA HIS A 165 -3.94 -14.51 -10.95
C HIS A 165 -4.85 -14.97 -9.83
N ILE A 166 -5.68 -15.97 -10.12
CA ILE A 166 -6.47 -16.66 -9.10
C ILE A 166 -5.73 -17.93 -8.72
N MET A 167 -5.48 -18.11 -7.44
CA MET A 167 -4.71 -19.25 -6.94
C MET A 167 -5.22 -19.75 -5.60
N PRO A 168 -4.99 -21.03 -5.27
CA PRO A 168 -5.23 -21.53 -3.91
C PRO A 168 -4.44 -20.73 -2.87
N ARG A 169 -5.04 -20.47 -1.72
CA ARG A 169 -4.40 -19.79 -0.59
C ARG A 169 -3.06 -20.42 -0.22
N ALA A 170 -2.97 -21.76 -0.26
CA ALA A 170 -1.72 -22.48 0.03
C ALA A 170 -0.60 -22.14 -0.97
N GLU A 171 -0.93 -21.95 -2.25
CA GLU A 171 0.04 -21.54 -3.28
C GLU A 171 0.55 -20.13 -3.03
N ALA A 172 -0.34 -19.19 -2.70
CA ALA A 172 0.08 -17.81 -2.39
C ALA A 172 1.00 -17.76 -1.16
N PHE A 173 0.74 -18.59 -0.16
CA PHE A 173 1.62 -18.70 1.01
C PHE A 173 2.98 -19.30 0.64
N ALA A 174 3.03 -20.31 -0.26
CA ALA A 174 4.29 -20.83 -0.75
C ALA A 174 5.09 -19.76 -1.52
N ARG A 175 4.43 -18.97 -2.40
CA ARG A 175 5.06 -17.85 -3.11
C ARG A 175 5.62 -16.78 -2.16
N LEU A 176 4.91 -16.49 -1.06
CA LEU A 176 5.40 -15.59 -0.01
C LEU A 176 6.67 -16.16 0.65
N ASP A 177 6.66 -17.44 1.03
CA ASP A 177 7.78 -18.11 1.69
C ASP A 177 9.01 -18.22 0.77
N GLU A 178 8.81 -18.30 -0.54
CA GLU A 178 9.83 -18.32 -1.59
C GLU A 178 10.32 -16.92 -1.99
N GLY A 179 9.75 -15.85 -1.40
CA GLY A 179 10.13 -14.46 -1.69
C GLY A 179 9.61 -13.90 -3.00
N GLN A 180 8.65 -14.56 -3.66
CA GLN A 180 8.04 -14.10 -4.90
C GLN A 180 7.07 -12.93 -4.68
N CYS A 181 6.49 -12.80 -3.47
CA CYS A 181 5.67 -11.67 -3.05
C CYS A 181 6.53 -10.70 -2.22
N ASN A 182 7.35 -9.91 -2.87
CA ASN A 182 8.46 -9.15 -2.27
C ASN A 182 8.17 -7.65 -2.05
N ASN A 183 6.92 -7.22 -2.15
CA ASN A 183 6.50 -5.85 -1.79
C ASN A 183 5.76 -5.83 -0.44
N ALA A 184 5.82 -4.69 0.25
CA ALA A 184 5.34 -4.59 1.63
C ALA A 184 3.83 -4.84 1.75
N ALA A 185 3.00 -4.26 0.87
CA ALA A 185 1.55 -4.36 0.93
C ALA A 185 1.10 -5.82 0.80
N THR A 186 1.61 -6.56 -0.19
CA THR A 186 1.29 -7.96 -0.42
C THR A 186 1.81 -8.86 0.70
N THR A 187 3.06 -8.65 1.13
CA THR A 187 3.65 -9.39 2.24
C THR A 187 2.83 -9.26 3.51
N ILE A 188 2.49 -8.03 3.91
CA ILE A 188 1.70 -7.76 5.13
C ILE A 188 0.31 -8.41 5.01
N SER A 189 -0.36 -8.24 3.87
CA SER A 189 -1.70 -8.77 3.64
C SER A 189 -1.73 -10.30 3.69
N LEU A 190 -0.77 -10.98 3.06
CA LEU A 190 -0.67 -12.44 3.09
C LEU A 190 -0.30 -12.96 4.49
N MET A 191 0.59 -12.29 5.21
CA MET A 191 0.91 -12.64 6.60
C MET A 191 -0.30 -12.47 7.51
N TRP A 192 -1.06 -11.37 7.35
CA TRP A 192 -2.31 -11.17 8.09
C TRP A 192 -3.33 -12.26 7.76
N LEU A 193 -3.53 -12.60 6.49
CA LEU A 193 -4.43 -13.68 6.10
C LEU A 193 -4.00 -15.02 6.72
N ARG A 194 -2.71 -15.34 6.70
CA ARG A 194 -2.16 -16.57 7.30
C ARG A 194 -2.52 -16.71 8.78
N MET A 195 -2.56 -15.61 9.51
CA MET A 195 -2.95 -15.60 10.93
C MET A 195 -4.46 -15.61 11.17
N ASN A 196 -5.26 -15.11 10.22
CA ASN A 196 -6.67 -14.81 10.45
C ASN A 196 -7.64 -15.70 9.65
N HIS A 197 -7.21 -16.39 8.59
CA HIS A 197 -8.10 -17.21 7.75
C HIS A 197 -8.94 -18.26 8.50
N PRO A 198 -8.50 -18.86 9.63
CA PRO A 198 -9.34 -19.81 10.34
C PRO A 198 -10.63 -19.21 10.92
N HIS A 199 -10.70 -17.87 11.00
CA HIS A 199 -11.87 -17.14 11.49
C HIS A 199 -12.90 -16.82 10.39
N PHE A 200 -12.60 -17.15 9.12
CA PHE A 200 -13.48 -16.86 7.97
C PHE A 200 -14.23 -18.09 7.45
N VAL A 201 -14.03 -19.25 8.09
CA VAL A 201 -14.65 -20.54 7.73
C VAL A 201 -15.93 -20.75 8.54
#